data_071da08c3b5e8594fe59f0eed669b09c
#
_entry.id   071da08c3b5e8594fe59f0eed669b09c
#
_cell.length_a   1.000
_cell.length_b   1.000
_cell.length_c   1.000
_cell.angle_alpha   90.00
_cell.angle_beta   90.00
_cell.angle_gamma   90.00
#
_symmetry.space_group_name_H-M   'P 1'
#
loop_
_entity.id
_entity.type
_entity.pdbx_description
1 polymer ?
#
loop_
_entity_poly.entity_id
_entity_poly.type
_entity_poly.pdbx_seq_one_letter_code
_entity_poly.pdbx_strand_id
1 'polypeptide(L)'
;MASLPTILVVDDEVRSQETLRRTLEEEFEVLTASSGEQALALLEREPVDVILCDQRMPGISGVQTLKEARGRWPDTVRIIVSGYTETEDIISGINEAGIYQYLLKPWQPESLLLTVRAAAELHRLPQENQRLNIELRTAGPVARSRVEAKRAQVKRAFDTDRLVRAPDSPMNDLCRLVERIAPYDISVLITGESGTGKELLARAMHYRSGRADKAFVVENCGALPDTLLESELFGHKRGAFTGAYEDRIGLFQQADGGTIFLDEIGETSPAFQVKLLRVLQEGEIRPVGGAKTVSVDVRVVSATNRDLEADVRQGRFRQDLYYRLSTMTLHVPALRARPMDIPFISQQVLDKAKLALGKPVKGFT
;
A
#
# COMPACT_ATOMS: atom_id res chain seq x y z
N MET A 1 -6.21 26.57 4.19
CA MET A 1 -5.93 25.46 5.13
C MET A 1 -6.51 24.22 4.48
N ALA A 2 -5.77 23.13 4.35
CA ALA A 2 -6.36 21.88 3.92
C ALA A 2 -7.35 21.41 5.00
N SER A 3 -8.58 21.07 4.63
CA SER A 3 -9.54 20.46 5.55
C SER A 3 -8.99 19.13 6.07
N LEU A 4 -9.25 18.81 7.32
CA LEU A 4 -8.94 17.50 7.87
C LEU A 4 -9.75 16.43 7.10
N PRO A 5 -9.20 15.22 6.91
CA PRO A 5 -9.98 14.12 6.34
C PRO A 5 -11.17 13.77 7.24
N THR A 6 -12.32 13.47 6.62
CA THR A 6 -13.57 13.14 7.32
C THR A 6 -13.73 11.63 7.47
N ILE A 7 -13.86 11.16 8.70
CA ILE A 7 -14.02 9.75 9.05
C ILE A 7 -15.43 9.51 9.57
N LEU A 8 -16.17 8.57 8.98
CA LEU A 8 -17.48 8.15 9.49
C LEU A 8 -17.33 6.86 10.31
N VAL A 9 -17.63 6.93 11.59
CA VAL A 9 -17.65 5.80 12.52
C VAL A 9 -19.06 5.28 12.65
N VAL A 10 -19.30 4.00 12.37
CA VAL A 10 -20.60 3.34 12.41
C VAL A 10 -20.54 2.17 13.39
N ASP A 11 -21.23 2.27 14.50
CA ASP A 11 -21.29 1.24 15.54
C ASP A 11 -22.58 1.46 16.34
N ASP A 12 -23.32 0.42 16.70
CA ASP A 12 -24.57 0.58 17.47
C ASP A 12 -24.30 0.78 18.97
N GLU A 13 -23.07 0.53 19.42
CA GLU A 13 -22.65 0.70 20.80
C GLU A 13 -22.05 2.11 21.02
N VAL A 14 -22.77 2.99 21.75
CA VAL A 14 -22.37 4.38 22.03
C VAL A 14 -20.95 4.47 22.64
N ARG A 15 -20.58 3.52 23.51
CA ARG A 15 -19.25 3.50 24.14
C ARG A 15 -18.14 3.24 23.12
N SER A 16 -18.40 2.36 22.17
CA SER A 16 -17.49 2.05 21.07
C SER A 16 -17.29 3.27 20.18
N GLN A 17 -18.38 3.93 19.78
CA GLN A 17 -18.33 5.19 19.02
C GLN A 17 -17.51 6.28 19.74
N GLU A 18 -17.76 6.50 21.03
CA GLU A 18 -17.01 7.49 21.80
C GLU A 18 -15.52 7.18 21.90
N THR A 19 -15.17 5.90 22.04
CA THR A 19 -13.77 5.47 22.11
C THR A 19 -13.06 5.69 20.78
N LEU A 20 -13.68 5.30 19.66
CA LEU A 20 -13.18 5.53 18.32
C LEU A 20 -13.05 7.03 18.04
N ARG A 21 -14.08 7.80 18.35
CA ARG A 21 -14.08 9.24 18.17
C ARG A 21 -12.94 9.92 18.91
N ARG A 22 -12.76 9.65 20.22
CA ARG A 22 -11.67 10.23 21.02
C ARG A 22 -10.29 9.89 20.48
N THR A 23 -10.13 8.69 19.92
CA THR A 23 -8.85 8.25 19.34
C THR A 23 -8.54 8.99 18.03
N LEU A 24 -9.57 9.36 17.26
CA LEU A 24 -9.41 9.90 15.91
C LEU A 24 -9.54 11.43 15.83
N GLU A 25 -10.27 12.09 16.76
CA GLU A 25 -10.62 13.52 16.68
C GLU A 25 -9.44 14.49 16.77
N GLU A 26 -8.25 14.01 17.20
CA GLU A 26 -7.04 14.85 17.19
C GLU A 26 -6.50 15.10 15.77
N GLU A 27 -6.81 14.22 14.81
CA GLU A 27 -6.22 14.24 13.46
C GLU A 27 -7.26 14.28 12.33
N PHE A 28 -8.52 13.97 12.65
CA PHE A 28 -9.59 13.80 11.66
C PHE A 28 -10.86 14.50 12.10
N GLU A 29 -11.69 14.86 11.13
CA GLU A 29 -13.07 15.21 11.38
C GLU A 29 -13.90 13.94 11.53
N VAL A 30 -14.53 13.71 12.67
CA VAL A 30 -15.20 12.44 12.99
C VAL A 30 -16.71 12.62 13.04
N LEU A 31 -17.39 11.95 12.13
CA LEU A 31 -18.85 11.76 12.14
C LEU A 31 -19.19 10.40 12.75
N THR A 32 -20.35 10.30 13.39
CA THR A 32 -20.80 9.04 14.01
C THR A 32 -22.21 8.67 13.55
N ALA A 33 -22.46 7.37 13.36
CA ALA A 33 -23.77 6.80 13.06
C ALA A 33 -24.01 5.57 13.94
N SER A 34 -25.24 5.36 14.38
CA SER A 34 -25.63 4.23 15.23
C SER A 34 -26.24 3.06 14.47
N SER A 35 -26.37 3.17 13.15
CA SER A 35 -26.85 2.09 12.27
C SER A 35 -26.33 2.29 10.85
N GLY A 36 -26.40 1.22 10.05
CA GLY A 36 -26.03 1.28 8.64
C GLY A 36 -26.91 2.24 7.83
N GLU A 37 -28.21 2.30 8.11
CA GLU A 37 -29.15 3.22 7.45
C GLU A 37 -28.80 4.69 7.74
N GLN A 38 -28.45 4.99 8.99
CA GLN A 38 -27.99 6.33 9.37
C GLN A 38 -26.66 6.68 8.71
N ALA A 39 -25.75 5.72 8.60
CA ALA A 39 -24.49 5.90 7.89
C ALA A 39 -24.70 6.25 6.42
N LEU A 40 -25.56 5.52 5.73
CA LEU A 40 -25.89 5.79 4.32
C LEU A 40 -26.54 7.16 4.13
N ALA A 41 -27.42 7.57 5.06
CA ALA A 41 -28.03 8.91 5.04
C ALA A 41 -27.02 10.04 5.29
N LEU A 42 -25.97 9.80 6.08
CA LEU A 42 -24.87 10.76 6.29
C LEU A 42 -23.99 10.85 5.04
N LEU A 43 -23.66 9.73 4.41
CA LEU A 43 -22.89 9.72 3.16
C LEU A 43 -23.56 10.49 2.01
N GLU A 44 -24.90 10.66 2.03
CA GLU A 44 -25.63 11.50 1.07
C GLU A 44 -25.42 13.00 1.28
N ARG A 45 -25.09 13.40 2.48
CA ARG A 45 -25.05 14.82 2.89
C ARG A 45 -23.67 15.37 3.10
N GLU A 46 -22.75 14.49 3.51
CA GLU A 46 -21.41 14.89 3.91
C GLU A 46 -20.37 14.10 3.08
N PRO A 47 -19.30 14.77 2.59
CA PRO A 47 -18.18 14.09 1.98
C PRO A 47 -17.42 13.28 3.04
N VAL A 48 -17.30 11.98 2.85
CA VAL A 48 -16.61 11.08 3.78
C VAL A 48 -15.43 10.42 3.06
N ASP A 49 -14.24 10.56 3.61
CA ASP A 49 -13.02 9.98 3.06
C ASP A 49 -12.87 8.50 3.44
N VAL A 50 -13.17 8.17 4.70
CA VAL A 50 -13.06 6.81 5.23
C VAL A 50 -14.28 6.48 6.08
N ILE A 51 -14.84 5.28 5.92
CA ILE A 51 -15.89 4.73 6.78
C ILE A 51 -15.34 3.54 7.58
N LEU A 52 -15.44 3.62 8.91
CA LEU A 52 -15.21 2.52 9.85
C LEU A 52 -16.56 1.97 10.28
N CYS A 53 -16.87 0.73 9.96
CA CYS A 53 -18.18 0.16 10.22
C CYS A 53 -18.06 -1.11 11.07
N ASP A 54 -18.81 -1.17 12.17
CA ASP A 54 -18.95 -2.41 12.93
C ASP A 54 -19.70 -3.47 12.10
N GLN A 55 -19.33 -4.73 12.26
CA GLN A 55 -19.96 -5.83 11.53
C GLN A 55 -21.35 -6.14 12.07
N ARG A 56 -21.51 -6.16 13.40
CA ARG A 56 -22.77 -6.54 14.05
C ARG A 56 -23.54 -5.33 14.50
N MET A 57 -24.55 -4.98 13.72
CA MET A 57 -25.48 -3.92 14.06
C MET A 57 -26.91 -4.39 13.84
N PRO A 58 -27.88 -3.87 14.61
CA PRO A 58 -29.31 -4.04 14.31
C PRO A 58 -29.66 -3.50 12.92
N GLY A 59 -30.52 -4.19 12.19
CA GLY A 59 -30.92 -3.80 10.83
C GLY A 59 -29.95 -4.37 9.78
N ILE A 60 -29.31 -3.53 8.99
CA ILE A 60 -28.33 -3.97 7.99
C ILE A 60 -26.94 -4.15 8.61
N SER A 61 -26.28 -5.26 8.28
CA SER A 61 -24.93 -5.56 8.78
C SER A 61 -23.87 -4.58 8.23
N GLY A 62 -22.69 -4.55 8.88
CA GLY A 62 -21.57 -3.72 8.42
C GLY A 62 -21.17 -4.03 6.98
N VAL A 63 -21.04 -5.30 6.61
CA VAL A 63 -20.74 -5.71 5.22
C VAL A 63 -21.82 -5.24 4.25
N GLN A 64 -23.10 -5.35 4.59
CA GLN A 64 -24.19 -4.86 3.75
C GLN A 64 -24.15 -3.34 3.58
N THR A 65 -23.91 -2.60 4.67
CA THR A 65 -23.72 -1.14 4.66
C THR A 65 -22.57 -0.73 3.75
N LEU A 66 -21.40 -1.39 3.90
CA LEU A 66 -20.21 -1.07 3.10
C LEU A 66 -20.35 -1.47 1.64
N LYS A 67 -21.12 -2.53 1.34
CA LYS A 67 -21.47 -2.94 -0.03
C LYS A 67 -22.33 -1.88 -0.73
N GLU A 68 -23.32 -1.34 -0.05
CA GLU A 68 -24.15 -0.26 -0.58
C GLU A 68 -23.36 1.05 -0.73
N ALA A 69 -22.53 1.37 0.26
CA ALA A 69 -21.61 2.51 0.20
C ALA A 69 -20.66 2.40 -1.00
N ARG A 70 -20.13 1.22 -1.31
CA ARG A 70 -19.30 0.98 -2.49
C ARG A 70 -20.01 1.32 -3.80
N GLY A 71 -21.26 0.94 -3.92
CA GLY A 71 -22.06 1.18 -5.14
C GLY A 71 -22.36 2.65 -5.41
N ARG A 72 -22.51 3.46 -4.35
CA ARG A 72 -22.94 4.86 -4.44
C ARG A 72 -21.77 5.84 -4.23
N TRP A 73 -20.79 5.49 -3.40
CA TRP A 73 -19.59 6.29 -3.07
C TRP A 73 -18.33 5.43 -3.20
N PRO A 74 -17.93 5.06 -4.43
CA PRO A 74 -16.83 4.12 -4.67
C PRO A 74 -15.48 4.62 -4.13
N ASP A 75 -15.28 5.94 -4.11
CA ASP A 75 -14.03 6.57 -3.67
C ASP A 75 -13.86 6.53 -2.15
N THR A 76 -14.92 6.47 -1.35
CA THR A 76 -14.82 6.35 0.11
C THR A 76 -14.11 5.05 0.49
N VAL A 77 -13.02 5.13 1.27
CA VAL A 77 -12.31 3.94 1.74
C VAL A 77 -13.08 3.26 2.86
N ARG A 78 -13.25 1.96 2.79
CA ARG A 78 -14.11 1.16 3.66
C ARG A 78 -13.29 0.26 4.57
N ILE A 79 -13.46 0.40 5.86
CA ILE A 79 -12.84 -0.42 6.92
C ILE A 79 -13.94 -1.09 7.71
N ILE A 80 -13.82 -2.39 7.98
CA ILE A 80 -14.72 -3.11 8.86
C ILE A 80 -14.06 -3.37 10.21
N VAL A 81 -14.85 -3.24 11.28
CA VAL A 81 -14.44 -3.52 12.65
C VAL A 81 -15.24 -4.71 13.15
N SER A 82 -14.62 -5.73 13.77
CA SER A 82 -15.34 -6.93 14.19
C SER A 82 -14.65 -7.69 15.33
N GLY A 83 -15.38 -8.58 16.01
CA GLY A 83 -14.87 -9.50 17.04
C GLY A 83 -14.32 -10.82 16.47
N TYR A 84 -13.59 -11.57 17.28
CA TYR A 84 -12.82 -12.78 16.93
C TYR A 84 -13.61 -13.95 16.29
N THR A 85 -14.94 -13.98 16.40
CA THR A 85 -15.78 -15.15 16.05
C THR A 85 -16.41 -15.10 14.65
N GLU A 86 -16.06 -14.15 13.81
CA GLU A 86 -16.83 -13.81 12.59
C GLU A 86 -16.08 -14.01 11.28
N THR A 87 -15.00 -14.79 11.28
CA THR A 87 -14.08 -14.92 10.15
C THR A 87 -14.71 -15.46 8.86
N GLU A 88 -15.69 -16.34 8.92
CA GLU A 88 -16.30 -16.93 7.70
C GLU A 88 -17.27 -16.00 6.97
N ASP A 89 -18.10 -15.25 7.71
CA ASP A 89 -19.05 -14.29 7.10
C ASP A 89 -18.32 -13.04 6.53
N ILE A 90 -17.19 -12.71 7.11
CA ILE A 90 -16.38 -11.55 6.70
C ILE A 90 -15.59 -11.83 5.43
N ILE A 91 -15.05 -13.04 5.26
CA ILE A 91 -14.30 -13.43 4.05
C ILE A 91 -15.17 -13.33 2.79
N SER A 92 -16.45 -13.72 2.87
CA SER A 92 -17.39 -13.55 1.77
C SER A 92 -17.76 -12.07 1.52
N GLY A 93 -17.87 -11.28 2.60
CA GLY A 93 -18.22 -9.86 2.54
C GLY A 93 -17.09 -8.92 2.11
N ILE A 94 -15.82 -9.26 2.41
CA ILE A 94 -14.65 -8.45 2.04
C ILE A 94 -14.62 -8.18 0.53
N ASN A 95 -14.85 -9.21 -0.28
CA ASN A 95 -14.83 -9.12 -1.73
C ASN A 95 -16.00 -8.30 -2.29
N GLU A 96 -17.18 -8.45 -1.69
CA GLU A 96 -18.41 -7.79 -2.15
C GLU A 96 -18.47 -6.31 -1.77
N ALA A 97 -18.00 -5.94 -0.59
CA ALA A 97 -18.03 -4.58 -0.09
C ALA A 97 -16.77 -3.75 -0.45
N GLY A 98 -15.73 -4.37 -1.02
CA GLY A 98 -14.47 -3.69 -1.33
C GLY A 98 -13.82 -3.08 -0.08
N ILE A 99 -13.74 -3.88 0.97
CA ILE A 99 -13.18 -3.48 2.25
C ILE A 99 -11.66 -3.35 2.11
N TYR A 100 -11.13 -2.18 2.49
CA TYR A 100 -9.71 -1.88 2.46
C TYR A 100 -8.94 -2.62 3.55
N GLN A 101 -9.48 -2.60 4.76
CA GLN A 101 -8.83 -3.18 5.94
C GLN A 101 -9.87 -3.74 6.90
N TYR A 102 -9.46 -4.77 7.62
CA TYR A 102 -10.20 -5.39 8.68
C TYR A 102 -9.51 -5.11 10.02
N LEU A 103 -10.28 -4.66 11.02
CA LEU A 103 -9.80 -4.38 12.37
C LEU A 103 -10.50 -5.29 13.38
N LEU A 104 -9.70 -5.99 14.21
CA LEU A 104 -10.20 -6.84 15.28
C LEU A 104 -10.45 -6.04 16.56
N LYS A 105 -11.61 -6.27 17.20
CA LYS A 105 -11.88 -5.83 18.58
C LYS A 105 -11.25 -6.84 19.57
N PRO A 106 -10.54 -6.39 20.63
CA PRO A 106 -10.19 -5.02 20.95
C PRO A 106 -8.99 -4.53 20.12
N TRP A 107 -9.09 -3.34 19.55
CA TRP A 107 -7.99 -2.71 18.81
C TRP A 107 -7.03 -1.97 19.72
N GLN A 108 -5.80 -1.81 19.27
CA GLN A 108 -4.82 -0.91 19.87
C GLN A 108 -4.95 0.49 19.24
N PRO A 109 -5.01 1.58 20.03
CA PRO A 109 -5.18 2.95 19.51
C PRO A 109 -4.18 3.33 18.42
N GLU A 110 -2.92 2.94 18.59
CA GLU A 110 -1.85 3.23 17.62
C GLU A 110 -2.06 2.50 16.29
N SER A 111 -2.50 1.24 16.33
CA SER A 111 -2.80 0.43 15.14
C SER A 111 -4.02 0.98 14.38
N LEU A 112 -5.05 1.41 15.11
CA LEU A 112 -6.22 2.06 14.55
C LEU A 112 -5.83 3.36 13.81
N LEU A 113 -5.10 4.26 14.47
CA LEU A 113 -4.63 5.52 13.89
C LEU A 113 -3.79 5.29 12.63
N LEU A 114 -2.85 4.33 12.66
CA LEU A 114 -2.03 4.00 11.51
C LEU A 114 -2.88 3.54 10.32
N THR A 115 -3.84 2.65 10.57
CA THR A 115 -4.76 2.13 9.55
C THR A 115 -5.63 3.23 8.93
N VAL A 116 -6.19 4.10 9.77
CA VAL A 116 -7.06 5.20 9.31
C VAL A 116 -6.25 6.25 8.53
N ARG A 117 -5.04 6.57 8.96
CA ARG A 117 -4.12 7.46 8.20
C ARG A 117 -3.82 6.90 6.81
N ALA A 118 -3.47 5.62 6.72
CA ALA A 118 -3.19 4.96 5.45
C ALA A 118 -4.44 4.96 4.54
N ALA A 119 -5.62 4.71 5.08
CA ALA A 119 -6.88 4.77 4.36
C ALA A 119 -7.21 6.18 3.85
N ALA A 120 -7.03 7.21 4.68
CA ALA A 120 -7.26 8.61 4.29
C ALA A 120 -6.28 9.06 3.19
N GLU A 121 -5.02 8.63 3.26
CA GLU A 121 -4.05 8.89 2.19
C GLU A 121 -4.44 8.18 0.88
N LEU A 122 -4.92 6.94 0.97
CA LEU A 122 -5.39 6.19 -0.19
C LEU A 122 -6.57 6.89 -0.88
N HIS A 123 -7.51 7.45 -0.14
CA HIS A 123 -8.62 8.25 -0.67
C HIS A 123 -8.12 9.50 -1.41
N ARG A 124 -7.13 10.20 -0.84
CA ARG A 124 -6.63 11.48 -1.36
C ARG A 124 -5.80 11.33 -2.64
N LEU A 125 -5.00 10.26 -2.76
CA LEU A 125 -4.05 10.08 -3.85
C LEU A 125 -4.68 10.03 -5.26
N PRO A 126 -5.78 9.30 -5.53
CA PRO A 126 -6.45 9.30 -6.82
C PRO A 126 -7.04 10.66 -7.20
N GLN A 127 -7.65 11.36 -6.23
CA GLN A 127 -8.24 12.69 -6.45
C GLN A 127 -7.14 13.73 -6.75
N GLU A 128 -6.02 13.68 -6.05
CA GLU A 128 -4.88 14.56 -6.30
C GLU A 128 -4.23 14.26 -7.66
N ASN A 129 -4.15 12.99 -8.08
CA ASN A 129 -3.68 12.59 -9.40
C ASN A 129 -4.64 12.99 -10.53
N GLN A 130 -5.95 12.86 -10.36
CA GLN A 130 -6.95 13.34 -11.32
C GLN A 130 -6.89 14.87 -11.44
N ARG A 131 -6.83 15.58 -10.33
CA ARG A 131 -6.69 17.04 -10.31
C ARG A 131 -5.39 17.50 -10.99
N LEU A 132 -4.27 16.84 -10.70
CA LEU A 132 -2.99 17.09 -11.36
C LEU A 132 -3.01 16.76 -12.85
N ASN A 133 -3.71 15.71 -13.28
CA ASN A 133 -3.87 15.39 -14.69
C ASN A 133 -4.76 16.40 -15.45
N ILE A 134 -5.82 16.90 -14.81
CA ILE A 134 -6.67 17.97 -15.37
C ILE A 134 -5.88 19.28 -15.42
N GLU A 135 -5.17 19.62 -14.35
CA GLU A 135 -4.31 20.79 -14.30
C GLU A 135 -3.17 20.71 -15.33
N LEU A 136 -2.57 19.55 -15.57
CA LEU A 136 -1.55 19.32 -16.61
C LEU A 136 -2.10 19.48 -18.03
N ARG A 137 -3.36 19.12 -18.27
CA ARG A 137 -3.99 19.27 -19.60
C ARG A 137 -4.42 20.71 -19.91
N THR A 138 -4.72 21.50 -18.87
CA THR A 138 -5.25 22.86 -19.00
C THR A 138 -4.23 23.94 -18.65
N ALA A 139 -3.07 23.58 -18.10
CA ALA A 139 -2.16 24.52 -17.46
C ALA A 139 -1.07 25.04 -18.36
N GLY A 140 -0.92 26.36 -18.34
CA GLY A 140 0.23 27.09 -18.86
C GLY A 140 1.56 26.78 -18.14
N PRO A 141 2.67 27.39 -18.55
CA PRO A 141 4.03 27.09 -18.09
C PRO A 141 4.22 27.04 -16.56
N VAL A 142 3.43 27.83 -15.83
CA VAL A 142 3.52 27.92 -14.33
C VAL A 142 3.08 26.67 -13.62
N ALA A 143 2.07 25.96 -14.13
CA ALA A 143 1.62 24.72 -13.46
C ALA A 143 2.54 23.55 -13.77
N ARG A 144 3.16 23.52 -14.96
CA ARG A 144 4.22 22.55 -15.27
C ARG A 144 5.38 22.68 -14.31
N SER A 145 5.83 23.89 -14.02
CA SER A 145 6.93 24.12 -13.06
C SER A 145 6.57 23.71 -11.63
N ARG A 146 5.32 23.84 -11.19
CA ARG A 146 4.86 23.35 -9.86
C ARG A 146 4.85 21.83 -9.77
N VAL A 147 4.39 21.16 -10.81
CA VAL A 147 4.41 19.68 -10.88
C VAL A 147 5.85 19.17 -10.90
N GLU A 148 6.72 19.79 -11.69
CA GLU A 148 8.15 19.47 -11.72
C GLU A 148 8.83 19.70 -10.36
N ALA A 149 8.50 20.80 -9.68
CA ALA A 149 9.02 21.09 -8.34
C ALA A 149 8.54 20.05 -7.32
N LYS A 150 7.25 19.64 -7.36
CA LYS A 150 6.70 18.62 -6.47
C LYS A 150 7.30 17.25 -6.77
N ARG A 151 7.49 16.88 -8.04
CA ARG A 151 8.20 15.66 -8.46
C ARG A 151 9.65 15.67 -7.97
N ALA A 152 10.35 16.79 -8.13
CA ALA A 152 11.72 16.94 -7.63
C ALA A 152 11.79 16.82 -6.10
N GLN A 153 10.79 17.30 -5.37
CA GLN A 153 10.69 17.15 -3.93
C GLN A 153 10.50 15.68 -3.53
N VAL A 154 9.58 14.95 -4.19
CA VAL A 154 9.36 13.51 -3.96
C VAL A 154 10.63 12.72 -4.30
N LYS A 155 11.24 12.99 -5.45
CA LYS A 155 12.49 12.36 -5.86
C LYS A 155 13.60 12.56 -4.82
N ARG A 156 13.74 13.79 -4.29
CA ARG A 156 14.69 14.09 -3.22
C ARG A 156 14.36 13.39 -1.90
N ALA A 157 13.07 13.18 -1.59
CA ALA A 157 12.66 12.53 -0.34
C ALA A 157 13.09 11.07 -0.25
N PHE A 158 13.18 10.39 -1.39
CA PHE A 158 13.58 8.98 -1.50
C PHE A 158 14.97 8.77 -2.09
N ASP A 159 15.79 9.81 -2.10
CA ASP A 159 17.19 9.68 -2.53
C ASP A 159 17.99 8.79 -1.55
N THR A 160 18.96 8.01 -2.07
CA THR A 160 19.90 7.21 -1.26
C THR A 160 20.63 8.03 -0.21
N ASP A 161 20.88 9.32 -0.49
CA ASP A 161 21.55 10.24 0.45
C ASP A 161 20.69 10.56 1.69
N ARG A 162 19.35 10.35 1.59
CA ARG A 162 18.41 10.53 2.70
C ARG A 162 18.11 9.25 3.48
N LEU A 163 18.61 8.12 3.04
CA LEU A 163 18.57 6.90 3.85
C LEU A 163 19.51 7.12 5.05
N VAL A 164 18.90 7.28 6.24
CA VAL A 164 19.62 7.62 7.46
C VAL A 164 20.56 6.50 7.84
N ARG A 165 21.85 6.82 7.89
CA ARG A 165 22.92 5.90 8.20
C ARG A 165 24.17 6.64 8.70
N ALA A 166 25.04 5.91 9.39
CA ALA A 166 26.33 6.41 9.79
C ALA A 166 27.32 6.52 8.59
N PRO A 167 28.35 7.37 8.67
CA PRO A 167 29.36 7.49 7.61
C PRO A 167 30.10 6.18 7.32
N ASP A 168 30.28 5.33 8.32
CA ASP A 168 30.96 4.03 8.29
C ASP A 168 29.97 2.83 8.18
N SER A 169 28.70 3.09 7.93
CA SER A 169 27.67 2.06 7.80
C SER A 169 27.88 1.16 6.57
N PRO A 170 27.69 -0.17 6.69
CA PRO A 170 27.67 -1.07 5.54
C PRO A 170 26.58 -0.73 4.51
N MET A 171 25.56 0.03 4.90
CA MET A 171 24.55 0.56 3.99
C MET A 171 25.14 1.49 2.92
N ASN A 172 26.31 2.08 3.14
CA ASN A 172 26.95 2.95 2.15
C ASN A 172 27.33 2.19 0.88
N ASP A 173 27.85 0.97 1.02
CA ASP A 173 28.16 0.10 -0.13
C ASP A 173 26.93 -0.29 -0.88
N LEU A 174 25.86 -0.65 -0.17
CA LEU A 174 24.57 -0.99 -0.74
C LEU A 174 23.96 0.20 -1.49
N CYS A 175 23.99 1.41 -0.92
CA CYS A 175 23.51 2.62 -1.59
C CYS A 175 24.32 2.93 -2.86
N ARG A 176 25.66 2.81 -2.82
CA ARG A 176 26.50 2.98 -4.02
C ARG A 176 26.14 1.94 -5.11
N LEU A 177 25.86 0.70 -4.71
CA LEU A 177 25.43 -0.34 -5.66
C LEU A 177 24.08 0.02 -6.27
N VAL A 178 23.10 0.47 -5.47
CA VAL A 178 21.80 0.95 -5.95
C VAL A 178 21.97 2.05 -6.98
N GLU A 179 22.82 3.05 -6.72
CA GLU A 179 23.08 4.14 -7.65
C GLU A 179 23.62 3.67 -9.01
N ARG A 180 24.49 2.67 -8.97
CA ARG A 180 25.08 2.10 -10.18
C ARG A 180 24.10 1.27 -10.99
N ILE A 181 23.19 0.54 -10.36
CA ILE A 181 22.26 -0.37 -11.04
C ILE A 181 20.91 0.28 -11.35
N ALA A 182 20.52 1.34 -10.66
CA ALA A 182 19.24 2.02 -10.84
C ALA A 182 18.94 2.44 -12.30
N PRO A 183 19.91 2.95 -13.08
CA PRO A 183 19.68 3.33 -14.47
C PRO A 183 19.33 2.17 -15.40
N TYR A 184 19.69 0.93 -15.03
CA TYR A 184 19.45 -0.25 -15.87
C TYR A 184 18.07 -0.84 -15.59
N ASP A 185 17.40 -1.24 -16.66
CA ASP A 185 16.05 -1.82 -16.58
C ASP A 185 16.12 -3.33 -16.35
N ILE A 186 16.60 -3.72 -15.18
CA ILE A 186 16.75 -5.11 -14.74
C ILE A 186 15.86 -5.41 -13.54
N SER A 187 15.46 -6.67 -13.39
CA SER A 187 14.78 -7.15 -12.19
C SER A 187 15.75 -7.20 -11.03
N VAL A 188 15.27 -6.76 -9.85
CA VAL A 188 16.09 -6.74 -8.62
C VAL A 188 15.35 -7.42 -7.49
N LEU A 189 16.03 -8.33 -6.82
CA LEU A 189 15.56 -8.98 -5.61
C LEU A 189 16.23 -8.36 -4.39
N ILE A 190 15.46 -7.81 -3.47
CA ILE A 190 15.93 -7.22 -2.21
C ILE A 190 15.66 -8.21 -1.08
N THR A 191 16.70 -8.72 -0.45
CA THR A 191 16.61 -9.65 0.68
C THR A 191 16.95 -8.98 1.99
N GLY A 192 16.36 -9.44 3.09
CA GLY A 192 16.63 -8.93 4.43
C GLY A 192 15.45 -9.12 5.36
N GLU A 193 15.71 -9.05 6.66
CA GLU A 193 14.69 -9.23 7.69
C GLU A 193 13.55 -8.19 7.57
N SER A 194 12.42 -8.48 8.21
CA SER A 194 11.32 -7.51 8.31
C SER A 194 11.79 -6.22 8.99
N GLY A 195 11.31 -5.06 8.53
CA GLY A 195 11.66 -3.76 9.10
C GLY A 195 13.06 -3.22 8.75
N THR A 196 13.85 -3.91 7.92
CA THR A 196 15.21 -3.45 7.56
C THR A 196 15.24 -2.26 6.59
N GLY A 197 14.11 -1.92 5.96
CA GLY A 197 13.98 -0.82 5.01
C GLY A 197 14.05 -1.22 3.55
N LYS A 198 13.67 -2.45 3.19
CA LYS A 198 13.65 -2.97 1.82
C LYS A 198 12.85 -2.07 0.86
N GLU A 199 11.67 -1.61 1.29
CA GLU A 199 10.84 -0.70 0.49
C GLU A 199 11.51 0.65 0.23
N LEU A 200 12.19 1.22 1.23
CA LEU A 200 12.92 2.48 1.05
C LEU A 200 14.02 2.36 -0.01
N LEU A 201 14.68 1.20 -0.05
CA LEU A 201 15.70 0.91 -1.06
C LEU A 201 15.08 0.75 -2.45
N ALA A 202 13.91 0.08 -2.57
CA ALA A 202 13.17 -0.06 -3.82
C ALA A 202 12.72 1.32 -4.35
N ARG A 203 12.23 2.20 -3.49
CA ARG A 203 11.87 3.58 -3.84
C ARG A 203 13.09 4.38 -4.31
N ALA A 204 14.21 4.30 -3.57
CA ALA A 204 15.45 4.97 -3.98
C ALA A 204 15.91 4.49 -5.36
N MET A 205 15.81 3.19 -5.64
CA MET A 205 16.12 2.62 -6.94
C MET A 205 15.20 3.15 -8.06
N HIS A 206 13.89 3.23 -7.82
CA HIS A 206 12.95 3.78 -8.78
C HIS A 206 13.27 5.25 -9.10
N TYR A 207 13.41 6.09 -8.06
CA TYR A 207 13.62 7.53 -8.26
C TYR A 207 15.01 7.90 -8.82
N ARG A 208 15.96 6.97 -8.82
CA ARG A 208 17.26 7.11 -9.49
C ARG A 208 17.31 6.44 -10.88
N SER A 209 16.21 5.86 -11.34
CA SER A 209 16.12 5.20 -12.66
C SER A 209 15.64 6.14 -13.75
N GLY A 210 15.72 5.67 -15.00
CA GLY A 210 15.08 6.32 -16.15
C GLY A 210 13.55 6.40 -16.07
N ARG A 211 12.93 5.66 -15.14
CA ARG A 211 11.48 5.62 -14.89
C ARG A 211 11.05 6.48 -13.69
N ALA A 212 11.93 7.35 -13.18
CA ALA A 212 11.70 8.16 -11.98
C ALA A 212 10.46 9.06 -12.03
N ASP A 213 10.00 9.45 -13.22
CA ASP A 213 8.81 10.28 -13.45
C ASP A 213 7.55 9.47 -13.76
N LYS A 214 7.65 8.14 -13.73
CA LYS A 214 6.57 7.19 -13.99
C LYS A 214 5.98 6.65 -12.69
N ALA A 215 4.97 5.78 -12.81
CA ALA A 215 4.33 5.16 -11.66
C ALA A 215 5.31 4.28 -10.86
N PHE A 216 5.21 4.36 -9.53
CA PHE A 216 5.79 3.41 -8.59
C PHE A 216 4.64 2.76 -7.83
N VAL A 217 4.34 1.51 -8.15
CA VAL A 217 3.24 0.76 -7.56
C VAL A 217 3.79 -0.24 -6.57
N VAL A 218 3.17 -0.34 -5.40
CA VAL A 218 3.59 -1.22 -4.30
C VAL A 218 2.50 -2.24 -4.04
N GLU A 219 2.88 -3.50 -3.90
CA GLU A 219 1.98 -4.58 -3.46
C GLU A 219 2.70 -5.50 -2.48
N ASN A 220 2.01 -5.87 -1.39
CA ASN A 220 2.48 -6.89 -0.45
C ASN A 220 1.83 -8.23 -0.77
N CYS A 221 2.62 -9.16 -1.33
CA CYS A 221 2.15 -10.47 -1.75
C CYS A 221 1.76 -11.39 -0.58
N GLY A 222 2.20 -11.12 0.64
CA GLY A 222 1.83 -11.88 1.84
C GLY A 222 0.57 -11.38 2.54
N ALA A 223 0.06 -10.19 2.17
CA ALA A 223 -1.07 -9.58 2.85
C ALA A 223 -2.44 -10.08 2.35
N LEU A 224 -2.51 -10.70 1.18
CA LEU A 224 -3.76 -11.10 0.51
C LEU A 224 -3.78 -12.60 0.21
N PRO A 225 -4.95 -13.26 0.27
CA PRO A 225 -5.14 -14.58 -0.33
C PRO A 225 -4.85 -14.56 -1.82
N ASP A 226 -4.34 -15.67 -2.38
CA ASP A 226 -3.90 -15.79 -3.78
C ASP A 226 -4.91 -15.29 -4.80
N THR A 227 -6.17 -15.64 -4.66
CA THR A 227 -7.25 -15.23 -5.58
C THR A 227 -7.44 -13.73 -5.64
N LEU A 228 -7.25 -13.05 -4.51
CA LEU A 228 -7.33 -11.60 -4.41
C LEU A 228 -6.05 -10.96 -4.95
N LEU A 229 -4.90 -11.48 -4.57
CA LEU A 229 -3.61 -11.03 -5.08
C LEU A 229 -3.55 -11.09 -6.61
N GLU A 230 -4.06 -12.19 -7.20
CA GLU A 230 -4.16 -12.32 -8.66
C GLU A 230 -5.07 -11.25 -9.28
N SER A 231 -6.23 -11.02 -8.67
CA SER A 231 -7.17 -10.00 -9.12
C SER A 231 -6.60 -8.57 -9.00
N GLU A 232 -5.89 -8.26 -7.90
CA GLU A 232 -5.23 -6.97 -7.73
C GLU A 232 -4.10 -6.78 -8.75
N LEU A 233 -3.22 -7.75 -8.90
CA LEU A 233 -2.04 -7.61 -9.76
C LEU A 233 -2.36 -7.67 -11.24
N PHE A 234 -3.20 -8.64 -11.69
CA PHE A 234 -3.47 -8.85 -13.10
C PHE A 234 -4.79 -8.23 -13.59
N GLY A 235 -5.64 -7.77 -12.64
CA GLY A 235 -7.00 -7.32 -12.95
C GLY A 235 -7.96 -8.48 -13.19
N HIS A 236 -9.23 -8.17 -13.35
CA HIS A 236 -10.25 -9.17 -13.65
C HIS A 236 -11.34 -8.64 -14.60
N LYS A 237 -12.01 -9.56 -15.25
CA LYS A 237 -13.21 -9.31 -16.04
C LYS A 237 -14.46 -9.55 -15.20
N ARG A 238 -15.52 -8.83 -15.52
CA ARG A 238 -16.85 -9.05 -14.94
C ARG A 238 -17.22 -10.53 -15.03
N GLY A 239 -17.65 -11.11 -13.90
CA GLY A 239 -18.04 -12.53 -13.83
C GLY A 239 -16.87 -13.51 -13.67
N ALA A 240 -15.63 -13.06 -13.50
CA ALA A 240 -14.46 -13.92 -13.37
C ALA A 240 -14.49 -14.79 -12.09
N PHE A 241 -15.11 -14.29 -11.03
CA PHE A 241 -15.35 -14.98 -9.75
C PHE A 241 -16.58 -14.38 -9.07
N THR A 242 -17.07 -15.03 -8.02
CA THR A 242 -18.17 -14.49 -7.19
C THR A 242 -17.74 -13.16 -6.57
N GLY A 243 -18.37 -12.05 -7.02
CA GLY A 243 -18.03 -10.69 -6.61
C GLY A 243 -17.34 -9.84 -7.68
N ALA A 244 -16.97 -10.39 -8.83
CA ALA A 244 -16.47 -9.63 -9.98
C ALA A 244 -17.62 -8.99 -10.77
N TYR A 245 -18.17 -7.90 -10.23
CA TYR A 245 -19.34 -7.22 -10.85
C TYR A 245 -18.97 -6.31 -12.02
N GLU A 246 -17.72 -5.88 -12.12
CA GLU A 246 -17.19 -5.01 -13.18
C GLU A 246 -15.79 -5.43 -13.60
N ASP A 247 -15.31 -4.87 -14.71
CA ASP A 247 -13.94 -5.03 -15.15
C ASP A 247 -13.02 -4.18 -14.28
N ARG A 248 -11.92 -4.77 -13.76
CA ARG A 248 -10.92 -4.03 -12.99
C ARG A 248 -9.53 -4.13 -13.63
N ILE A 249 -8.89 -2.97 -13.74
CA ILE A 249 -7.51 -2.87 -14.22
C ILE A 249 -6.55 -3.27 -13.10
N GLY A 250 -5.63 -4.19 -13.38
CA GLY A 250 -4.65 -4.67 -12.42
C GLY A 250 -3.47 -3.72 -12.19
N LEU A 251 -2.73 -3.94 -11.11
CA LEU A 251 -1.59 -3.11 -10.71
C LEU A 251 -0.44 -3.15 -11.75
N PHE A 252 -0.25 -4.25 -12.47
CA PHE A 252 0.71 -4.27 -13.58
C PHE A 252 0.36 -3.29 -14.70
N GLN A 253 -0.92 -3.13 -15.03
CA GLN A 253 -1.35 -2.13 -16.01
C GLN A 253 -1.22 -0.70 -15.46
N GLN A 254 -1.47 -0.51 -14.17
CA GLN A 254 -1.28 0.80 -13.53
C GLN A 254 0.20 1.20 -13.46
N ALA A 255 1.10 0.21 -13.38
CA ALA A 255 2.53 0.39 -13.36
C ALA A 255 3.15 0.51 -14.77
N ASP A 256 2.36 0.46 -15.84
CA ASP A 256 2.86 0.47 -17.22
C ASP A 256 3.77 1.68 -17.52
N GLY A 257 4.92 1.43 -18.11
CA GLY A 257 6.01 2.39 -18.29
C GLY A 257 6.80 2.72 -17.01
N GLY A 258 6.38 2.19 -15.83
CA GLY A 258 6.91 2.50 -14.52
C GLY A 258 7.61 1.32 -13.83
N THR A 259 7.43 1.25 -12.50
CA THR A 259 8.03 0.20 -11.66
C THR A 259 6.97 -0.37 -10.73
N ILE A 260 6.94 -1.70 -10.60
CA ILE A 260 6.17 -2.38 -9.55
C ILE A 260 7.13 -2.93 -8.50
N PHE A 261 6.79 -2.72 -7.24
CA PHE A 261 7.48 -3.29 -6.08
C PHE A 261 6.60 -4.37 -5.45
N LEU A 262 7.09 -5.61 -5.44
CA LEU A 262 6.42 -6.78 -4.90
C LEU A 262 7.09 -7.18 -3.58
N ASP A 263 6.52 -6.80 -2.45
CA ASP A 263 7.04 -7.20 -1.14
C ASP A 263 6.55 -8.60 -0.75
N GLU A 264 7.32 -9.29 0.08
CA GLU A 264 7.03 -10.64 0.58
C GLU A 264 6.76 -11.67 -0.53
N ILE A 265 7.51 -11.57 -1.65
CA ILE A 265 7.31 -12.44 -2.83
C ILE A 265 7.47 -13.93 -2.49
N GLY A 266 8.18 -14.28 -1.43
CA GLY A 266 8.35 -15.65 -0.95
C GLY A 266 7.10 -16.27 -0.34
N GLU A 267 6.05 -15.48 -0.06
CA GLU A 267 4.78 -15.97 0.50
C GLU A 267 3.78 -16.41 -0.59
N THR A 268 4.13 -16.24 -1.87
CA THR A 268 3.25 -16.56 -3.00
C THR A 268 3.13 -18.06 -3.26
N SER A 269 1.95 -18.51 -3.69
CA SER A 269 1.70 -19.90 -4.04
C SER A 269 2.38 -20.30 -5.36
N PRO A 270 2.62 -21.60 -5.61
CA PRO A 270 3.14 -22.10 -6.87
C PRO A 270 2.28 -21.72 -8.09
N ALA A 271 0.96 -21.63 -7.94
CA ALA A 271 0.06 -21.23 -9.01
C ALA A 271 0.25 -19.77 -9.42
N PHE A 272 0.35 -18.89 -8.41
CA PHE A 272 0.67 -17.48 -8.64
C PHE A 272 2.05 -17.28 -9.27
N GLN A 273 3.07 -18.00 -8.80
CA GLN A 273 4.43 -17.95 -9.33
C GLN A 273 4.48 -18.23 -10.84
N VAL A 274 3.66 -19.15 -11.36
CA VAL A 274 3.56 -19.44 -12.81
C VAL A 274 3.03 -18.22 -13.59
N LYS A 275 2.04 -17.53 -13.05
CA LYS A 275 1.47 -16.34 -13.70
C LYS A 275 2.46 -15.17 -13.70
N LEU A 276 3.12 -14.95 -12.57
CA LEU A 276 4.14 -13.90 -12.46
C LEU A 276 5.31 -14.15 -13.43
N LEU A 277 5.75 -15.41 -13.54
CA LEU A 277 6.82 -15.76 -14.48
C LEU A 277 6.49 -15.37 -15.92
N ARG A 278 5.24 -15.60 -16.37
CA ARG A 278 4.79 -15.19 -17.70
C ARG A 278 4.91 -13.69 -17.91
N VAL A 279 4.48 -12.90 -16.93
CA VAL A 279 4.61 -11.43 -17.02
C VAL A 279 6.07 -11.00 -17.16
N LEU A 280 6.98 -11.62 -16.40
CA LEU A 280 8.40 -11.31 -16.43
C LEU A 280 9.10 -11.77 -17.73
N GLN A 281 8.56 -12.78 -18.40
CA GLN A 281 9.15 -13.34 -19.63
C GLN A 281 8.58 -12.71 -20.90
N GLU A 282 7.26 -12.54 -20.94
CA GLU A 282 6.50 -12.17 -22.12
C GLU A 282 6.14 -10.66 -22.12
N GLY A 283 6.20 -9.98 -20.99
CA GLY A 283 5.72 -8.59 -20.85
C GLY A 283 4.20 -8.50 -21.04
N GLU A 284 3.47 -9.58 -20.78
CA GLU A 284 2.02 -9.63 -20.97
C GLU A 284 1.32 -10.12 -19.71
N ILE A 285 0.19 -9.52 -19.41
CA ILE A 285 -0.73 -9.98 -18.38
C ILE A 285 -2.01 -10.52 -18.98
N ARG A 286 -2.65 -11.44 -18.26
CA ARG A 286 -3.98 -11.93 -18.59
C ARG A 286 -4.91 -11.67 -17.40
N PRO A 287 -5.88 -10.78 -17.53
CA PRO A 287 -6.88 -10.54 -16.47
C PRO A 287 -7.61 -11.84 -16.09
N VAL A 288 -7.93 -12.01 -14.83
CA VAL A 288 -8.70 -13.16 -14.34
C VAL A 288 -10.05 -13.22 -15.07
N GLY A 289 -10.42 -14.38 -15.61
CA GLY A 289 -11.62 -14.53 -16.46
C GLY A 289 -11.51 -13.89 -17.85
N GLY A 290 -10.41 -13.25 -18.19
CA GLY A 290 -10.18 -12.65 -19.51
C GLY A 290 -9.60 -13.64 -20.52
N ALA A 291 -10.01 -13.53 -21.80
CA ALA A 291 -9.45 -14.32 -22.91
C ALA A 291 -8.26 -13.63 -23.58
N LYS A 292 -8.17 -12.29 -23.49
CA LYS A 292 -7.14 -11.49 -24.17
C LYS A 292 -6.00 -11.16 -23.22
N THR A 293 -4.77 -11.21 -23.73
CA THR A 293 -3.58 -10.66 -23.06
C THR A 293 -3.47 -9.16 -23.29
N VAL A 294 -2.80 -8.46 -22.37
CA VAL A 294 -2.49 -7.05 -22.43
C VAL A 294 -0.99 -6.90 -22.23
N SER A 295 -0.33 -6.24 -23.15
CA SER A 295 1.10 -5.97 -23.04
C SER A 295 1.37 -4.88 -22.01
N VAL A 296 2.41 -5.06 -21.22
CA VAL A 296 2.85 -4.12 -20.18
C VAL A 296 4.39 -4.02 -20.18
N ASP A 297 4.89 -2.81 -20.05
CA ASP A 297 6.32 -2.52 -19.89
C ASP A 297 6.59 -2.08 -18.45
N VAL A 298 6.88 -3.02 -17.56
CA VAL A 298 7.01 -2.75 -16.13
C VAL A 298 8.35 -3.27 -15.60
N ARG A 299 9.13 -2.39 -14.99
CA ARG A 299 10.30 -2.81 -14.21
C ARG A 299 9.83 -3.47 -12.91
N VAL A 300 10.32 -4.67 -12.62
CA VAL A 300 9.96 -5.39 -11.39
C VAL A 300 11.10 -5.32 -10.39
N VAL A 301 10.77 -4.84 -9.19
CA VAL A 301 11.60 -4.92 -7.98
C VAL A 301 10.86 -5.78 -6.98
N SER A 302 11.47 -6.81 -6.45
CA SER A 302 10.84 -7.70 -5.47
C SER A 302 11.60 -7.72 -4.15
N ALA A 303 10.91 -8.01 -3.06
CA ALA A 303 11.54 -8.15 -1.75
C ALA A 303 11.04 -9.39 -1.01
N THR A 304 11.89 -9.92 -0.12
CA THR A 304 11.55 -11.04 0.75
C THR A 304 12.45 -11.07 1.99
N ASN A 305 11.91 -11.62 3.07
CA ASN A 305 12.65 -11.98 4.27
C ASN A 305 13.04 -13.47 4.30
N ARG A 306 12.57 -14.27 3.33
CA ARG A 306 12.83 -15.71 3.23
C ARG A 306 14.10 -16.01 2.45
N ASP A 307 14.68 -17.17 2.70
CA ASP A 307 15.74 -17.76 1.87
C ASP A 307 15.10 -18.48 0.66
N LEU A 308 14.93 -17.72 -0.44
CA LEU A 308 14.33 -18.29 -1.67
C LEU A 308 15.17 -19.41 -2.27
N GLU A 309 16.49 -19.46 -2.08
CA GLU A 309 17.32 -20.55 -2.56
C GLU A 309 16.98 -21.85 -1.81
N ALA A 310 16.80 -21.77 -0.49
CA ALA A 310 16.32 -22.89 0.29
C ALA A 310 14.90 -23.31 -0.11
N ASP A 311 14.02 -22.35 -0.40
CA ASP A 311 12.65 -22.62 -0.87
C ASP A 311 12.63 -23.27 -2.24
N VAL A 312 13.54 -22.91 -3.15
CA VAL A 312 13.73 -23.58 -4.45
C VAL A 312 14.16 -25.04 -4.24
N ARG A 313 15.17 -25.29 -3.38
CA ARG A 313 15.61 -26.66 -3.08
C ARG A 313 14.52 -27.54 -2.48
N GLN A 314 13.57 -26.93 -1.77
CA GLN A 314 12.44 -27.63 -1.12
C GLN A 314 11.17 -27.66 -2.00
N GLY A 315 11.22 -27.14 -3.22
CA GLY A 315 10.09 -27.11 -4.16
C GLY A 315 8.96 -26.12 -3.79
N ARG A 316 9.17 -25.24 -2.83
CA ARG A 316 8.19 -24.21 -2.42
C ARG A 316 8.22 -22.98 -3.32
N PHE A 317 9.38 -22.71 -3.94
CA PHE A 317 9.54 -21.62 -4.91
C PHE A 317 10.10 -22.16 -6.22
N ARG A 318 9.61 -21.66 -7.35
CA ARG A 318 10.05 -22.12 -8.67
C ARG A 318 11.44 -21.58 -8.99
N GLN A 319 12.31 -22.44 -9.48
CA GLN A 319 13.67 -22.08 -9.85
C GLN A 319 13.73 -21.08 -11.02
N ASP A 320 12.86 -21.26 -12.03
CA ASP A 320 12.79 -20.37 -13.20
C ASP A 320 12.38 -18.95 -12.81
N LEU A 321 11.40 -18.80 -11.93
CA LEU A 321 10.99 -17.51 -11.39
C LEU A 321 12.11 -16.87 -10.54
N TYR A 322 12.75 -17.66 -9.68
CA TYR A 322 13.86 -17.17 -8.84
C TYR A 322 14.94 -16.51 -9.69
N TYR A 323 15.44 -17.18 -10.73
CA TYR A 323 16.47 -16.60 -11.60
C TYR A 323 15.99 -15.36 -12.38
N ARG A 324 14.72 -15.28 -12.70
CA ARG A 324 14.17 -14.10 -13.39
C ARG A 324 14.02 -12.90 -12.47
N LEU A 325 13.70 -13.10 -11.18
CA LEU A 325 13.62 -12.06 -10.17
C LEU A 325 15.00 -11.63 -9.67
N SER A 326 15.92 -12.58 -9.51
CA SER A 326 17.26 -12.38 -8.93
C SER A 326 18.35 -12.04 -9.94
N THR A 327 17.99 -11.32 -11.03
CA THR A 327 19.01 -10.82 -11.99
C THR A 327 20.08 -10.01 -11.25
N MET A 328 19.68 -9.24 -10.23
CA MET A 328 20.56 -8.64 -9.24
C MET A 328 19.94 -8.83 -7.86
N THR A 329 20.73 -9.31 -6.91
CA THR A 329 20.29 -9.45 -5.50
C THR A 329 20.96 -8.41 -4.64
N LEU A 330 20.17 -7.70 -3.82
CA LEU A 330 20.61 -6.72 -2.84
C LEU A 330 20.25 -7.22 -1.44
N HIS A 331 21.24 -7.41 -0.58
CA HIS A 331 21.00 -7.82 0.80
C HIS A 331 21.02 -6.62 1.74
N VAL A 332 19.90 -6.35 2.43
CA VAL A 332 19.80 -5.28 3.43
C VAL A 332 20.16 -5.84 4.80
N PRO A 333 21.27 -5.39 5.41
CA PRO A 333 21.70 -5.91 6.70
C PRO A 333 20.71 -5.54 7.81
N ALA A 334 20.48 -6.47 8.74
CA ALA A 334 19.67 -6.20 9.92
C ALA A 334 20.31 -5.10 10.79
N LEU A 335 19.50 -4.37 11.57
CA LEU A 335 19.97 -3.24 12.36
C LEU A 335 21.06 -3.64 13.37
N ARG A 336 21.01 -4.85 13.93
CA ARG A 336 22.06 -5.38 14.82
C ARG A 336 23.41 -5.59 14.13
N ALA A 337 23.44 -5.74 12.81
CA ALA A 337 24.67 -5.82 12.01
C ALA A 337 25.23 -4.43 11.61
N ARG A 338 24.47 -3.36 11.92
CA ARG A 338 24.85 -1.96 11.69
C ARG A 338 24.53 -1.07 12.90
N PRO A 339 25.06 -1.40 14.09
CA PRO A 339 24.75 -0.66 15.33
C PRO A 339 25.13 0.81 15.27
N MET A 340 26.11 1.19 14.44
CA MET A 340 26.50 2.59 14.19
C MET A 340 25.36 3.44 13.60
N ASP A 341 24.36 2.84 12.96
CA ASP A 341 23.21 3.55 12.41
C ASP A 341 22.16 3.92 13.47
N ILE A 342 22.14 3.21 14.61
CA ILE A 342 21.10 3.37 15.64
C ILE A 342 21.00 4.82 16.13
N PRO A 343 22.08 5.53 16.49
CA PRO A 343 21.96 6.92 16.96
C PRO A 343 21.34 7.84 15.91
N PHE A 344 21.70 7.67 14.64
CA PHE A 344 21.20 8.49 13.53
C PHE A 344 19.71 8.23 13.27
N ILE A 345 19.30 6.95 13.24
CA ILE A 345 17.89 6.55 13.06
C ILE A 345 17.07 7.04 14.24
N SER A 346 17.55 6.85 15.48
CA SER A 346 16.87 7.32 16.69
C SER A 346 16.66 8.83 16.67
N GLN A 347 17.69 9.60 16.27
CA GLN A 347 17.58 11.05 16.16
C GLN A 347 16.53 11.46 15.13
N GLN A 348 16.48 10.80 13.97
CA GLN A 348 15.46 11.07 12.94
C GLN A 348 14.03 10.77 13.44
N VAL A 349 13.85 9.65 14.17
CA VAL A 349 12.55 9.30 14.77
C VAL A 349 12.14 10.35 15.80
N LEU A 350 13.08 10.78 16.65
CA LEU A 350 12.85 11.81 17.64
C LEU A 350 12.43 13.15 17.00
N ASP A 351 13.10 13.55 15.92
CA ASP A 351 12.80 14.81 15.24
C ASP A 351 11.44 14.76 14.55
N LYS A 352 11.05 13.62 13.96
CA LYS A 352 9.69 13.40 13.44
C LYS A 352 8.64 13.44 14.56
N ALA A 353 8.92 12.81 15.71
CA ALA A 353 8.02 12.81 16.85
C ALA A 353 7.84 14.23 17.44
N LYS A 354 8.92 15.03 17.54
CA LYS A 354 8.83 16.43 17.96
C LYS A 354 7.91 17.26 17.07
N LEU A 355 8.03 17.08 15.74
CA LEU A 355 7.19 17.79 14.77
C LEU A 355 5.72 17.34 14.87
N ALA A 356 5.47 16.04 15.01
CA ALA A 356 4.13 15.49 15.07
C ALA A 356 3.40 15.84 16.38
N LEU A 357 4.12 15.84 17.50
CA LEU A 357 3.55 16.06 18.83
C LEU A 357 3.55 17.54 19.27
N GLY A 358 4.25 18.43 18.54
CA GLY A 358 4.42 19.83 18.93
C GLY A 358 5.10 20.05 20.30
N LYS A 359 5.77 19.00 20.85
CA LYS A 359 6.40 19.03 22.17
C LYS A 359 7.92 19.08 22.07
N PRO A 360 8.60 19.92 22.89
CA PRO A 360 10.06 20.00 22.91
C PRO A 360 10.65 18.81 23.68
N VAL A 361 10.73 17.65 23.05
CA VAL A 361 11.44 16.49 23.62
C VAL A 361 12.93 16.70 23.47
N LYS A 362 13.72 16.61 24.56
CA LYS A 362 15.16 16.97 24.55
C LYS A 362 16.06 15.84 24.06
N GLY A 363 15.67 14.59 24.18
CA GLY A 363 16.50 13.44 23.82
C GLY A 363 15.96 12.12 24.36
N PHE A 364 16.76 11.08 24.22
CA PHE A 364 16.53 9.78 24.85
C PHE A 364 17.20 9.74 26.22
N THR A 365 16.60 9.03 27.17
CA THR A 365 17.18 8.72 28.49
C THR A 365 17.99 7.46 28.44
#